data_853ac8173e34801ba96ed2a86a091f2b
#
_entry.id   853ac8173e34801ba96ed2a86a091f2b
#
_cell.length_a   1.000
_cell.length_b   1.000
_cell.length_c   1.000
_cell.angle_alpha   90.00
_cell.angle_beta   90.00
_cell.angle_gamma   90.00
#
_symmetry.space_group_name_H-M   'P 1'
#
loop_
_entity.id
_entity.type
_entity.pdbx_description
1 polymer ?
#
loop_
_entity_poly.entity_id
_entity_poly.type
_entity_poly.pdbx_seq_one_letter_code
_entity_poly.pdbx_strand_id
1 'polypeptide(L)'
;MRLNFYAILLLAILNSCATEDDNQSISEDYYQFKAVDLSAYDLDATLFIPDETAGIGASFQTTIAHEEDFKWKVMAGPNFQLFIEDWGDNANKLSEFRKALKDDDVFKVSIISDKNNCIIYKRELIKHINVPKYKHVSYHIYSLTKLGDYYYEIKNRAGGDSKPVVDLMEMSVKSFKIKPE
;
A
#
# COMPACT_ATOMS: atom_id res chain seq x y z
N MET A 1 69.11 25.89 3.36
CA MET A 1 68.16 25.27 2.42
C MET A 1 66.88 24.95 3.19
N ARG A 2 65.98 25.89 3.12
CA ARG A 2 64.64 25.77 3.76
C ARG A 2 63.67 25.40 2.68
N LEU A 3 62.96 24.28 2.75
CA LEU A 3 61.73 24.10 1.96
C LEU A 3 60.85 22.98 2.50
N ASN A 4 59.58 23.33 2.72
CA ASN A 4 58.40 22.52 2.58
C ASN A 4 58.10 21.43 3.61
N PHE A 5 57.62 21.88 4.76
CA PHE A 5 56.93 21.05 5.74
C PHE A 5 55.43 21.40 5.87
N TYR A 6 54.84 22.14 4.93
CA TYR A 6 53.45 22.62 5.01
C TYR A 6 52.46 21.99 4.03
N ALA A 7 52.83 20.91 3.34
CA ALA A 7 51.95 20.34 2.31
C ALA A 7 51.25 19.02 2.69
N ILE A 8 51.35 18.53 3.92
CA ILE A 8 50.74 17.23 4.31
C ILE A 8 49.58 17.35 5.32
N LEU A 9 49.18 18.57 5.71
CA LEU A 9 48.12 18.74 6.73
C LEU A 9 46.76 19.16 6.17
N LEU A 10 46.47 18.93 4.88
CA LEU A 10 45.23 19.39 4.28
C LEU A 10 44.40 18.28 3.56
N LEU A 11 44.62 17.01 3.87
CA LEU A 11 43.88 15.92 3.20
C LEU A 11 43.14 14.95 4.14
N ALA A 12 42.81 15.38 5.35
CA ALA A 12 42.18 14.49 6.35
C ALA A 12 40.80 14.96 6.84
N ILE A 13 40.08 15.81 6.10
CA ILE A 13 38.73 16.24 6.51
C ILE A 13 37.77 16.13 5.33
N LEU A 14 37.56 14.96 4.76
CA LEU A 14 36.43 14.67 3.86
C LEU A 14 36.00 13.18 3.94
N ASN A 15 35.88 12.65 5.14
CA ASN A 15 35.07 11.44 5.38
C ASN A 15 34.04 11.76 6.46
N SER A 16 33.21 12.77 6.19
CA SER A 16 31.90 12.82 6.83
C SER A 16 31.04 11.80 6.09
N CYS A 17 30.97 10.58 6.62
CA CYS A 17 29.84 9.71 6.33
C CYS A 17 28.59 10.45 6.69
N ALA A 18 27.90 10.98 5.70
CA ALA A 18 26.50 11.26 5.79
C ALA A 18 25.82 9.91 5.96
N THR A 19 25.47 9.57 7.20
CA THR A 19 24.37 8.64 7.43
C THR A 19 23.15 9.32 6.82
N GLU A 20 22.76 8.89 5.64
CA GLU A 20 21.45 9.23 5.08
C GLU A 20 20.42 8.71 6.09
N ASP A 21 19.81 9.63 6.80
CA ASP A 21 18.59 9.39 7.55
C ASP A 21 17.50 9.01 6.53
N ASP A 22 17.23 7.72 6.39
CA ASP A 22 16.14 7.17 5.59
C ASP A 22 14.74 7.68 5.99
N ASN A 23 14.67 8.56 6.99
CA ASN A 23 13.42 9.14 7.50
C ASN A 23 12.96 10.42 6.77
N GLN A 24 13.79 11.02 5.91
CA GLN A 24 13.42 12.31 5.29
C GLN A 24 12.76 12.23 3.91
N SER A 25 12.83 11.09 3.20
CA SER A 25 12.23 10.95 1.87
C SER A 25 10.74 10.55 1.87
N ILE A 26 10.19 10.17 3.02
CA ILE A 26 8.79 9.70 3.12
C ILE A 26 7.79 10.86 3.14
N SER A 27 8.20 12.08 3.49
CA SER A 27 7.27 13.16 3.81
C SER A 27 6.66 13.88 2.59
N GLU A 28 7.35 13.97 1.45
CA GLU A 28 6.85 14.71 0.29
C GLU A 28 5.81 13.95 -0.53
N ASP A 29 5.96 12.63 -0.66
CA ASP A 29 5.02 11.79 -1.40
C ASP A 29 3.68 11.59 -0.67
N TYR A 30 3.64 11.80 0.66
CA TYR A 30 2.46 11.55 1.51
C TYR A 30 1.82 12.81 2.09
N TYR A 31 1.89 13.95 1.38
CA TYR A 31 1.35 15.23 1.89
C TYR A 31 -0.17 15.22 2.13
N GLN A 32 -0.91 14.27 1.52
CA GLN A 32 -2.36 14.09 1.70
C GLN A 32 -2.69 12.85 2.56
N PHE A 33 -1.74 12.43 3.40
CA PHE A 33 -1.89 11.23 4.20
C PHE A 33 -1.59 11.51 5.67
N LYS A 34 -2.17 10.71 6.53
CA LYS A 34 -1.86 10.65 7.96
C LYS A 34 -1.44 9.25 8.34
N ALA A 35 -0.48 9.16 9.26
CA ALA A 35 -0.05 7.90 9.85
C ALA A 35 -1.13 7.34 10.79
N VAL A 36 -1.36 6.05 10.71
CA VAL A 36 -2.24 5.30 11.61
C VAL A 36 -1.43 4.19 12.26
N ASP A 37 -1.51 4.13 13.59
CA ASP A 37 -0.96 3.05 14.40
C ASP A 37 -2.03 1.97 14.59
N LEU A 38 -1.72 0.76 14.18
CA LEU A 38 -2.61 -0.39 14.25
C LEU A 38 -2.41 -1.24 15.51
N SER A 39 -1.44 -0.90 16.37
CA SER A 39 -1.13 -1.68 17.58
C SER A 39 -2.31 -1.76 18.55
N ALA A 40 -3.16 -0.72 18.61
CA ALA A 40 -4.37 -0.73 19.42
C ALA A 40 -5.44 -1.73 18.93
N TYR A 41 -5.20 -2.36 17.80
CA TYR A 41 -6.08 -3.33 17.13
C TYR A 41 -5.37 -4.68 16.94
N ASP A 42 -4.39 -4.99 17.80
CA ASP A 42 -3.62 -6.23 17.78
C ASP A 42 -2.81 -6.48 16.50
N LEU A 43 -2.45 -5.41 15.77
CA LEU A 43 -1.58 -5.48 14.62
C LEU A 43 -0.41 -4.51 14.79
N ASP A 44 0.77 -5.04 15.08
CA ASP A 44 1.98 -4.26 15.39
C ASP A 44 2.60 -3.63 14.13
N ALA A 45 1.82 -2.77 13.49
CA ALA A 45 2.14 -2.13 12.23
C ALA A 45 1.65 -0.69 12.17
N THR A 46 2.23 0.06 11.24
CA THR A 46 1.76 1.40 10.86
C THR A 46 1.38 1.43 9.38
N LEU A 47 0.43 2.28 9.06
CA LEU A 47 -0.09 2.50 7.71
C LEU A 47 -0.38 3.98 7.50
N PHE A 48 0.00 4.55 6.36
CA PHE A 48 -0.48 5.85 5.94
C PHE A 48 -1.82 5.71 5.23
N ILE A 49 -2.79 6.53 5.59
CA ILE A 49 -4.10 6.59 4.93
C ILE A 49 -4.41 8.01 4.50
N PRO A 50 -5.21 8.20 3.45
CA PRO A 50 -5.61 9.52 3.00
C PRO A 50 -6.26 10.34 4.12
N ASP A 51 -5.93 11.62 4.17
CA ASP A 51 -6.56 12.60 5.04
C ASP A 51 -7.66 13.40 4.30
N GLU A 52 -8.21 14.42 4.94
CA GLU A 52 -9.28 15.26 4.40
C GLU A 52 -8.89 16.03 3.15
N THR A 53 -7.60 16.21 2.87
CA THR A 53 -7.11 16.95 1.69
C THR A 53 -7.06 16.10 0.43
N ALA A 54 -7.18 14.78 0.56
CA ALA A 54 -7.10 13.84 -0.57
C ALA A 54 -8.32 13.87 -1.52
N GLY A 55 -9.38 14.58 -1.17
CA GLY A 55 -10.53 14.81 -2.07
C GLY A 55 -11.39 13.59 -2.37
N ILE A 56 -11.36 12.54 -1.55
CA ILE A 56 -12.07 11.27 -1.79
C ILE A 56 -13.45 11.19 -1.13
N GLY A 57 -13.93 12.26 -0.55
CA GLY A 57 -15.28 12.34 0.08
C GLY A 57 -15.29 13.10 1.40
N ALA A 58 -16.45 13.35 1.92
CA ALA A 58 -16.71 14.40 2.89
C ALA A 58 -16.62 13.99 4.37
N SER A 59 -16.25 12.80 4.73
CA SER A 59 -16.09 12.42 6.14
C SER A 59 -14.83 11.59 6.31
N PHE A 60 -13.88 12.17 7.02
CA PHE A 60 -12.53 11.66 7.15
C PHE A 60 -12.25 11.08 8.51
N GLN A 61 -13.29 10.72 9.23
CA GLN A 61 -13.07 9.95 10.44
C GLN A 61 -12.52 8.58 10.03
N THR A 62 -11.27 8.34 10.40
CA THR A 62 -10.67 7.02 10.28
C THR A 62 -11.39 6.06 11.19
N THR A 63 -11.81 4.96 10.63
CA THR A 63 -12.37 3.85 11.40
C THR A 63 -11.54 2.62 11.14
N ILE A 64 -11.10 1.97 12.22
CA ILE A 64 -10.39 0.70 12.16
C ILE A 64 -11.26 -0.30 12.91
N ALA A 65 -11.59 -1.41 12.26
CA ALA A 65 -12.30 -2.51 12.86
C ALA A 65 -11.43 -3.76 12.79
N HIS A 66 -11.27 -4.42 13.92
CA HIS A 66 -10.74 -5.77 14.02
C HIS A 66 -11.96 -6.70 13.94
N GLU A 67 -12.23 -7.24 12.75
CA GLU A 67 -13.49 -7.94 12.46
C GLU A 67 -13.47 -9.41 12.94
N GLU A 68 -12.30 -10.05 12.83
CA GLU A 68 -12.02 -11.44 13.25
C GLU A 68 -10.56 -11.51 13.69
N ASP A 69 -10.15 -12.56 14.39
CA ASP A 69 -8.80 -12.70 14.96
C ASP A 69 -7.63 -12.37 14.02
N PHE A 70 -7.84 -12.49 12.71
CA PHE A 70 -6.80 -12.28 11.70
C PHE A 70 -7.21 -11.29 10.61
N LYS A 71 -8.26 -10.48 10.86
CA LYS A 71 -8.81 -9.58 9.83
C LYS A 71 -9.07 -8.19 10.36
N TRP A 72 -8.56 -7.23 9.64
CA TRP A 72 -8.75 -5.80 9.93
C TRP A 72 -9.35 -5.09 8.73
N LYS A 73 -10.14 -4.10 9.02
CA LYS A 73 -10.71 -3.18 8.05
C LYS A 73 -10.33 -1.76 8.41
N VAL A 74 -9.66 -1.08 7.48
CA VAL A 74 -9.24 0.31 7.62
C VAL A 74 -10.05 1.17 6.66
N MET A 75 -10.76 2.17 7.18
CA MET A 75 -11.61 3.07 6.40
C MET A 75 -11.20 4.53 6.62
N ALA A 76 -11.15 5.29 5.52
CA ALA A 76 -11.10 6.75 5.53
C ALA A 76 -12.29 7.28 4.72
N GLY A 77 -13.38 7.62 5.44
CA GLY A 77 -14.65 7.93 4.81
C GLY A 77 -15.29 6.74 4.05
N PRO A 78 -16.34 7.00 3.26
CA PRO A 78 -17.10 5.94 2.60
C PRO A 78 -16.40 5.33 1.38
N ASN A 79 -15.46 6.04 0.80
CA ASN A 79 -14.86 5.69 -0.49
C ASN A 79 -13.50 5.01 -0.38
N PHE A 80 -12.86 5.01 0.78
CA PHE A 80 -11.58 4.37 0.99
C PHE A 80 -11.72 3.25 2.02
N GLN A 81 -11.54 2.00 1.58
CA GLN A 81 -11.62 0.82 2.43
C GLN A 81 -10.53 -0.18 2.04
N LEU A 82 -9.64 -0.46 2.97
CA LEU A 82 -8.65 -1.53 2.86
C LEU A 82 -8.99 -2.64 3.84
N PHE A 83 -8.89 -3.86 3.38
CA PHE A 83 -8.99 -5.07 4.17
C PHE A 83 -7.60 -5.67 4.30
N ILE A 84 -7.20 -5.99 5.51
CA ILE A 84 -5.92 -6.62 5.84
C ILE A 84 -6.25 -7.98 6.44
N GLU A 85 -5.59 -9.03 5.98
CA GLU A 85 -5.79 -10.39 6.49
C GLU A 85 -4.43 -11.06 6.70
N ASP A 86 -4.21 -11.61 7.90
CA ASP A 86 -3.00 -12.37 8.22
C ASP A 86 -3.13 -13.81 7.67
N TRP A 87 -2.16 -14.21 6.88
CA TRP A 87 -2.06 -15.54 6.28
C TRP A 87 -0.90 -16.37 6.85
N GLY A 88 -0.37 -15.97 7.99
CA GLY A 88 0.75 -16.65 8.63
C GLY A 88 1.97 -16.73 7.72
N ASP A 89 2.55 -17.89 7.57
CA ASP A 89 3.74 -18.16 6.74
C ASP A 89 3.43 -18.46 5.26
N ASN A 90 2.17 -18.29 4.82
CA ASN A 90 1.75 -18.64 3.47
C ASN A 90 2.22 -17.65 2.41
N ALA A 91 3.43 -17.84 1.90
CA ALA A 91 4.00 -17.07 0.81
C ALA A 91 3.32 -17.29 -0.55
N ASN A 92 2.49 -18.33 -0.70
CA ASN A 92 1.91 -18.73 -1.99
C ASN A 92 0.66 -17.92 -2.37
N LYS A 93 0.06 -17.19 -1.44
CA LYS A 93 -1.19 -16.42 -1.67
C LYS A 93 -1.16 -15.54 -2.90
N LEU A 94 -0.04 -14.87 -3.16
CA LEU A 94 0.08 -14.01 -4.34
C LEU A 94 0.03 -14.80 -5.65
N SER A 95 0.64 -15.97 -5.69
CA SER A 95 0.62 -16.84 -6.88
C SER A 95 -0.76 -17.47 -7.12
N GLU A 96 -1.44 -17.85 -6.04
CA GLU A 96 -2.82 -18.32 -6.08
C GLU A 96 -3.76 -17.25 -6.61
N PHE A 97 -3.61 -16.01 -6.11
CA PHE A 97 -4.38 -14.88 -6.58
C PHE A 97 -4.14 -14.56 -8.06
N ARG A 98 -2.88 -14.56 -8.51
CA ARG A 98 -2.57 -14.38 -9.95
C ARG A 98 -3.22 -15.44 -10.83
N LYS A 99 -3.30 -16.68 -10.36
CA LYS A 99 -4.01 -17.76 -11.07
C LYS A 99 -5.51 -17.46 -11.11
N ALA A 100 -6.13 -17.14 -9.98
CA ALA A 100 -7.56 -16.82 -9.92
C ALA A 100 -7.95 -15.66 -10.84
N LEU A 101 -7.11 -14.63 -10.98
CA LEU A 101 -7.37 -13.53 -11.92
C LEU A 101 -7.39 -13.94 -13.39
N LYS A 102 -6.66 -15.00 -13.77
CA LYS A 102 -6.65 -15.52 -15.14
C LYS A 102 -7.88 -16.39 -15.45
N ASP A 103 -8.41 -17.03 -14.43
CA ASP A 103 -9.50 -17.99 -14.53
C ASP A 103 -10.88 -17.32 -14.28
N ASP A 104 -10.96 -15.98 -14.22
CA ASP A 104 -12.20 -15.22 -14.00
C ASP A 104 -13.07 -15.25 -15.28
N ASP A 105 -14.20 -15.92 -15.22
CA ASP A 105 -15.15 -16.08 -16.34
C ASP A 105 -16.29 -15.05 -16.34
N VAL A 106 -16.40 -14.27 -15.26
CA VAL A 106 -17.43 -13.23 -15.09
C VAL A 106 -16.91 -11.86 -15.54
N PHE A 107 -15.64 -11.59 -15.29
CA PHE A 107 -15.03 -10.31 -15.61
C PHE A 107 -13.85 -10.44 -16.55
N LYS A 108 -13.80 -9.56 -17.52
CA LYS A 108 -12.56 -9.29 -18.25
C LYS A 108 -11.59 -8.57 -17.32
N VAL A 109 -10.55 -9.25 -16.90
CA VAL A 109 -9.47 -8.71 -16.08
C VAL A 109 -8.38 -8.10 -16.95
N SER A 110 -7.91 -6.91 -16.59
CA SER A 110 -6.77 -6.25 -17.22
C SER A 110 -5.79 -5.81 -16.13
N ILE A 111 -4.60 -6.37 -16.11
CA ILE A 111 -3.53 -5.98 -15.19
C ILE A 111 -3.00 -4.60 -15.61
N ILE A 112 -2.97 -3.66 -14.67
CA ILE A 112 -2.42 -2.31 -14.85
C ILE A 112 -0.98 -2.27 -14.34
N SER A 113 -0.73 -2.87 -13.19
CA SER A 113 0.59 -2.99 -12.58
C SER A 113 0.70 -4.31 -11.82
N ASP A 114 1.84 -4.96 -11.91
CA ASP A 114 2.22 -6.14 -11.10
C ASP A 114 3.68 -5.96 -10.68
N LYS A 115 3.89 -5.29 -9.56
CA LYS A 115 5.23 -4.94 -9.05
C LYS A 115 5.27 -5.03 -7.53
N ASN A 116 6.42 -5.42 -6.99
CA ASN A 116 6.67 -5.39 -5.54
C ASN A 116 5.58 -6.09 -4.72
N ASN A 117 5.14 -7.27 -5.17
CA ASN A 117 4.05 -8.03 -4.55
C ASN A 117 2.71 -7.29 -4.46
N CYS A 118 2.52 -6.25 -5.27
CA CYS A 118 1.29 -5.48 -5.38
C CYS A 118 0.77 -5.53 -6.82
N ILE A 119 -0.48 -5.93 -6.98
CA ILE A 119 -1.18 -6.03 -8.26
C ILE A 119 -2.29 -5.00 -8.28
N ILE A 120 -2.27 -4.13 -9.29
CA ILE A 120 -3.38 -3.24 -9.62
C ILE A 120 -4.02 -3.74 -10.88
N TYR A 121 -5.32 -3.94 -10.86
CA TYR A 121 -6.05 -4.48 -11.98
C TYR A 121 -7.42 -3.83 -12.15
N LYS A 122 -7.94 -3.92 -13.36
CA LYS A 122 -9.26 -3.45 -13.75
C LYS A 122 -10.14 -4.65 -14.05
N ARG A 123 -11.40 -4.61 -13.62
CA ARG A 123 -12.46 -5.54 -14.01
C ARG A 123 -13.51 -4.85 -14.87
N GLU A 124 -13.87 -5.48 -15.96
CA GLU A 124 -14.98 -5.09 -16.83
C GLU A 124 -15.93 -6.27 -16.94
N LEU A 125 -17.19 -6.07 -16.59
CA LEU A 125 -18.19 -7.15 -16.68
C LEU A 125 -18.29 -7.66 -18.11
N ILE A 126 -18.08 -8.97 -18.30
CA ILE A 126 -18.28 -9.64 -19.58
C ILE A 126 -19.78 -9.77 -19.79
N LYS A 127 -20.31 -9.11 -20.80
CA LYS A 127 -21.72 -8.96 -21.19
C LYS A 127 -22.68 -9.98 -20.57
N HIS A 128 -23.63 -9.52 -19.78
CA HIS A 128 -24.88 -10.21 -19.59
C HIS A 128 -25.93 -9.73 -20.62
N ILE A 129 -26.61 -10.69 -21.23
CA ILE A 129 -27.48 -10.58 -22.39
C ILE A 129 -28.67 -9.59 -22.20
N ASN A 130 -28.92 -9.12 -20.97
CA ASN A 130 -30.11 -8.34 -20.64
C ASN A 130 -29.86 -7.04 -19.85
N VAL A 131 -28.64 -6.56 -19.75
CA VAL A 131 -28.39 -5.27 -19.06
C VAL A 131 -28.00 -4.23 -20.11
N PRO A 132 -28.87 -3.21 -20.33
CA PRO A 132 -28.58 -2.17 -21.29
C PRO A 132 -27.38 -1.34 -20.85
N LYS A 133 -26.42 -1.18 -21.75
CA LYS A 133 -25.50 -0.03 -21.90
C LYS A 133 -24.55 0.36 -20.73
N TYR A 134 -24.60 -0.20 -19.55
CA TYR A 134 -23.67 0.19 -18.49
C TYR A 134 -22.47 -0.72 -18.44
N LYS A 135 -21.37 -0.23 -18.96
CA LYS A 135 -20.06 -0.85 -18.81
C LYS A 135 -19.64 -0.70 -17.36
N HIS A 136 -19.89 -1.72 -16.53
CA HIS A 136 -19.39 -1.71 -15.16
C HIS A 136 -17.86 -1.91 -15.21
N VAL A 137 -17.15 -0.86 -14.84
CA VAL A 137 -15.68 -0.87 -14.72
C VAL A 137 -15.34 -0.59 -13.28
N SER A 138 -14.54 -1.45 -12.68
CA SER A 138 -14.01 -1.27 -11.34
C SER A 138 -12.50 -1.47 -11.32
N TYR A 139 -11.82 -0.79 -10.40
CA TYR A 139 -10.40 -0.93 -10.17
C TYR A 139 -10.15 -1.57 -8.82
N HIS A 140 -9.09 -2.35 -8.77
CA HIS A 140 -8.77 -3.17 -7.62
C HIS A 140 -7.29 -3.12 -7.32
N ILE A 141 -6.97 -3.29 -6.05
CA ILE A 141 -5.62 -3.53 -5.56
C ILE A 141 -5.58 -4.83 -4.76
N TYR A 142 -4.53 -5.58 -4.93
CA TYR A 142 -4.18 -6.74 -4.14
C TYR A 142 -2.69 -6.71 -3.83
N SER A 143 -2.33 -6.88 -2.59
CA SER A 143 -0.92 -6.95 -2.17
C SER A 143 -0.73 -8.07 -1.17
N LEU A 144 0.46 -8.69 -1.20
CA LEU A 144 0.93 -9.59 -0.17
C LEU A 144 2.24 -9.04 0.41
N THR A 145 2.17 -8.49 1.61
CA THR A 145 3.30 -7.86 2.29
C THR A 145 3.80 -8.75 3.42
N LYS A 146 5.10 -9.00 3.48
CA LYS A 146 5.71 -9.73 4.59
C LYS A 146 6.10 -8.74 5.69
N LEU A 147 5.60 -8.96 6.92
CA LEU A 147 6.01 -8.26 8.13
C LEU A 147 6.51 -9.29 9.14
N GLY A 148 7.76 -9.19 9.55
CA GLY A 148 8.38 -10.21 10.39
C GLY A 148 8.34 -11.58 9.71
N ASP A 149 7.70 -12.55 10.36
CA ASP A 149 7.57 -13.93 9.86
C ASP A 149 6.24 -14.18 9.12
N TYR A 150 5.30 -13.22 9.13
CA TYR A 150 3.94 -13.38 8.64
C TYR A 150 3.70 -12.62 7.34
N TYR A 151 2.77 -13.14 6.53
CA TYR A 151 2.32 -12.53 5.29
C TYR A 151 0.92 -11.95 5.47
N TYR A 152 0.78 -10.69 5.11
CA TYR A 152 -0.47 -9.93 5.18
C TYR A 152 -1.00 -9.66 3.78
N GLU A 153 -2.18 -10.16 3.49
CA GLU A 153 -2.94 -9.79 2.30
C GLU A 153 -3.60 -8.44 2.53
N ILE A 154 -3.43 -7.51 1.59
CA ILE A 154 -4.10 -6.21 1.64
C ILE A 154 -4.84 -6.02 0.32
N LYS A 155 -6.13 -5.74 0.42
CA LYS A 155 -7.01 -5.58 -0.75
C LYS A 155 -8.10 -4.55 -0.50
N ASN A 156 -8.66 -3.99 -1.57
CA ASN A 156 -9.87 -3.19 -1.47
C ASN A 156 -11.14 -4.05 -1.52
N ARG A 157 -12.31 -3.42 -1.42
CA ARG A 157 -13.61 -4.11 -1.43
C ARG A 157 -13.86 -4.88 -2.72
N ALA A 158 -14.65 -5.94 -2.63
CA ALA A 158 -14.94 -6.85 -3.76
C ALA A 158 -15.60 -6.15 -4.96
N GLY A 159 -16.41 -5.10 -4.72
CA GLY A 159 -17.02 -4.30 -5.79
C GLY A 159 -16.04 -3.37 -6.51
N GLY A 160 -14.84 -3.22 -5.98
CA GLY A 160 -13.81 -2.31 -6.47
C GLY A 160 -14.11 -0.84 -6.21
N ASP A 161 -13.23 0.00 -6.70
CA ASP A 161 -13.25 1.44 -6.48
C ASP A 161 -12.95 2.19 -7.79
N SER A 162 -12.96 3.51 -7.75
CA SER A 162 -12.49 4.34 -8.86
C SER A 162 -10.95 4.31 -8.94
N LYS A 163 -10.40 4.55 -10.12
CA LYS A 163 -8.94 4.54 -10.31
C LYS A 163 -8.20 5.50 -9.38
N PRO A 164 -8.64 6.77 -9.18
CA PRO A 164 -7.97 7.68 -8.26
C PRO A 164 -7.95 7.18 -6.81
N VAL A 165 -9.01 6.52 -6.35
CA VAL A 165 -9.04 5.93 -5.00
C VAL A 165 -8.06 4.77 -4.89
N VAL A 166 -7.98 3.92 -5.92
CA VAL A 166 -7.01 2.80 -5.94
C VAL A 166 -5.57 3.30 -5.97
N ASP A 167 -5.31 4.46 -6.61
CA ASP A 167 -3.97 5.06 -6.59
C ASP A 167 -3.56 5.50 -5.17
N LEU A 168 -4.48 6.08 -4.41
CA LEU A 168 -4.25 6.38 -2.99
C LEU A 168 -4.07 5.10 -2.15
N MET A 169 -4.83 4.05 -2.46
CA MET A 169 -4.67 2.75 -1.79
C MET A 169 -3.29 2.13 -2.07
N GLU A 170 -2.76 2.28 -3.29
CA GLU A 170 -1.41 1.82 -3.62
C GLU A 170 -0.35 2.51 -2.74
N MET A 171 -0.48 3.82 -2.54
CA MET A 171 0.41 4.55 -1.64
C MET A 171 0.27 4.06 -0.20
N SER A 172 -0.95 3.86 0.28
CA SER A 172 -1.18 3.28 1.61
C SER A 172 -0.53 1.91 1.77
N VAL A 173 -0.73 1.01 0.82
CA VAL A 173 -0.14 -0.33 0.84
C VAL A 173 1.38 -0.28 0.88
N LYS A 174 2.02 0.61 0.13
CA LYS A 174 3.48 0.80 0.13
C LYS A 174 4.01 1.30 1.47
N SER A 175 3.19 1.99 2.25
CA SER A 175 3.56 2.51 3.56
C SER A 175 3.38 1.50 4.70
N PHE A 176 2.75 0.36 4.44
CA PHE A 176 2.47 -0.65 5.46
C PHE A 176 3.77 -1.30 5.93
N LYS A 177 4.11 -1.11 7.19
CA LYS A 177 5.36 -1.57 7.78
C LYS A 177 5.22 -1.86 9.27
N ILE A 178 6.14 -2.65 9.81
CA ILE A 178 6.26 -2.86 11.26
C ILE A 178 6.41 -1.50 11.94
N LYS A 179 5.73 -1.33 13.06
CA LYS A 179 5.90 -0.15 13.89
C LYS A 179 7.36 -0.06 14.37
N PRO A 180 8.04 1.06 14.16
CA PRO A 180 9.35 1.25 14.75
C PRO A 180 9.24 1.28 16.28
N GLU A 181 10.20 0.62 16.94
CA GLU A 181 10.36 0.63 18.40
C GLU A 181 10.61 2.03 18.95
#